data_f7509f113961945b46ded0e1b34634f7
#
_entry.id   f7509f113961945b46ded0e1b34634f7
#
_cell.length_a   1.000
_cell.length_b   1.000
_cell.length_c   1.000
_cell.angle_alpha   90.00
_cell.angle_beta   90.00
_cell.angle_gamma   90.00
#
_symmetry.space_group_name_H-M   'P 1'
#
loop_
_entity.id
_entity.type
_entity.pdbx_description
1 polymer ?
#
loop_
_entity_poly.entity_id
_entity_poly.type
_entity_poly.pdbx_seq_one_letter_code
_entity_poly.pdbx_strand_id
1 'polypeptide(L)'
;QFNFLLAALSGAERIFDLMEQEPEIDEGTVTLCPVEVRMDGSLKEAEGYTGSFAWKDADSLTLLQGDVRFHQVVFGYTEEHKILDGISLFAKPGQKIAFVGSTGAGKTTIINLINRFYEIQSGTITYDGIDIRRIKKDDLRKSLSMVIQDTHLFTGTIADNIRWGKEDATNEEIEEALS
;
A
#
# COMPACT_ATOMS: atom_id res chain seq x y z
N GLN A 1 -47.04 -0.16 3.71
CA GLN A 1 -46.29 0.57 4.78
C GLN A 1 -45.36 -0.39 5.56
N PHE A 2 -45.81 -1.61 5.90
CA PHE A 2 -45.00 -2.57 6.67
C PHE A 2 -43.74 -3.04 5.91
N ASN A 3 -43.85 -3.28 4.60
CA ASN A 3 -42.71 -3.64 3.74
C ASN A 3 -41.65 -2.53 3.63
N PHE A 4 -42.08 -1.28 3.64
CA PHE A 4 -41.17 -0.13 3.65
C PHE A 4 -40.37 -0.05 4.96
N LEU A 5 -41.02 -0.33 6.08
CA LEU A 5 -40.38 -0.34 7.40
C LEU A 5 -39.36 -1.48 7.52
N LEU A 6 -39.68 -2.67 7.00
CA LEU A 6 -38.77 -3.81 6.96
C LEU A 6 -37.55 -3.53 6.06
N ALA A 7 -37.75 -2.90 4.90
CA ALA A 7 -36.65 -2.52 4.02
C ALA A 7 -35.73 -1.47 4.65
N ALA A 8 -36.30 -0.49 5.36
CA ALA A 8 -35.54 0.53 6.10
C ALA A 8 -34.73 -0.09 7.24
N LEU A 9 -35.32 -1.02 8.01
CA LEU A 9 -34.61 -1.74 9.08
C LEU A 9 -33.46 -2.60 8.53
N SER A 10 -33.67 -3.34 7.45
CA SER A 10 -32.61 -4.12 6.80
C SER A 10 -31.47 -3.24 6.22
N GLY A 11 -31.84 -2.03 5.74
CA GLY A 11 -30.83 -1.05 5.31
C GLY A 11 -30.01 -0.50 6.49
N ALA A 12 -30.69 -0.20 7.60
CA ALA A 12 -30.04 0.28 8.82
C ALA A 12 -29.11 -0.79 9.42
N GLU A 13 -29.56 -2.05 9.49
CA GLU A 13 -28.76 -3.18 9.97
C GLU A 13 -27.41 -3.29 9.21
N ARG A 14 -27.44 -3.24 7.88
CA ARG A 14 -26.21 -3.27 7.06
C ARG A 14 -25.28 -2.10 7.32
N ILE A 15 -25.83 -0.92 7.61
CA ILE A 15 -25.03 0.28 7.94
C ILE A 15 -24.38 0.08 9.32
N PHE A 16 -25.12 -0.42 10.31
CA PHE A 16 -24.59 -0.68 11.63
C PHE A 16 -23.54 -1.79 11.61
N ASP A 17 -23.78 -2.90 10.88
CA ASP A 17 -22.79 -3.97 10.68
C ASP A 17 -21.47 -3.44 10.10
N LEU A 18 -21.55 -2.47 9.18
CA LEU A 18 -20.35 -1.83 8.61
C LEU A 18 -19.66 -0.89 9.62
N MET A 19 -20.45 -0.16 10.42
CA MET A 19 -19.92 0.76 11.44
C MET A 19 -19.30 0.03 12.64
N GLU A 20 -19.77 -1.18 12.95
CA GLU A 20 -19.25 -2.02 14.04
C GLU A 20 -18.01 -2.84 13.65
N GLN A 21 -17.61 -2.80 12.37
CA GLN A 21 -16.37 -3.46 11.95
C GLN A 21 -15.17 -2.84 12.65
N GLU A 22 -14.33 -3.70 13.22
CA GLU A 22 -13.09 -3.24 13.84
C GLU A 22 -12.15 -2.64 12.79
N PRO A 23 -11.47 -1.52 13.12
CA PRO A 23 -10.50 -0.94 12.21
C PRO A 23 -9.32 -1.88 11.99
N GLU A 24 -8.65 -1.70 10.86
CA GLU A 24 -7.46 -2.47 10.53
C GLU A 24 -6.37 -2.28 11.60
N ILE A 25 -5.86 -3.40 12.15
CA ILE A 25 -4.77 -3.36 13.13
C ILE A 25 -3.48 -2.92 12.44
N ASP A 26 -2.85 -1.88 12.98
CA ASP A 26 -1.55 -1.39 12.53
C ASP A 26 -0.63 -1.14 13.73
N GLU A 27 0.32 -2.05 13.95
CA GLU A 27 1.34 -1.96 14.99
C GLU A 27 2.68 -1.39 14.46
N GLY A 28 2.68 -0.89 13.23
CA GLY A 28 3.86 -0.29 12.62
C GLY A 28 4.35 0.95 13.38
N THR A 29 5.66 1.06 13.54
CA THR A 29 6.32 2.21 14.19
C THR A 29 7.17 3.01 13.24
N VAL A 30 7.59 2.41 12.13
CA VAL A 30 8.38 3.06 11.08
C VAL A 30 7.48 3.91 10.21
N THR A 31 7.86 5.17 10.00
CA THR A 31 7.09 6.15 9.24
C THR A 31 7.85 6.61 8.00
N LEU A 32 7.13 7.15 7.02
CA LEU A 32 7.72 7.77 5.83
C LEU A 32 7.87 9.28 6.06
N CYS A 33 9.06 9.82 5.80
CA CYS A 33 9.30 11.25 5.89
C CYS A 33 10.09 11.77 4.69
N PRO A 34 9.89 13.04 4.27
CA PRO A 34 10.72 13.68 3.26
C PRO A 34 12.12 13.94 3.80
N VAL A 35 13.14 13.79 2.96
CA VAL A 35 14.54 13.98 3.35
C VAL A 35 15.34 14.74 2.30
N GLU A 36 16.36 15.47 2.77
CA GLU A 36 17.45 15.98 1.96
C GLU A 36 18.59 14.97 1.94
N VAL A 37 19.05 14.57 0.75
CA VAL A 37 20.25 13.76 0.57
C VAL A 37 21.43 14.68 0.44
N ARG A 38 22.36 14.68 1.40
CA ARG A 38 23.56 15.53 1.42
C ARG A 38 24.64 14.97 0.49
N MET A 39 25.63 15.80 0.17
CA MET A 39 26.76 15.43 -0.69
C MET A 39 27.60 14.27 -0.11
N ASP A 40 27.63 14.11 1.20
CA ASP A 40 28.31 13.02 1.90
C ASP A 40 27.47 11.72 1.97
N GLY A 41 26.26 11.72 1.38
CA GLY A 41 25.31 10.62 1.41
C GLY A 41 24.48 10.52 2.69
N SER A 42 24.68 11.40 3.67
CA SER A 42 23.85 11.44 4.86
C SER A 42 22.45 11.99 4.55
N LEU A 43 21.46 11.50 5.32
CA LEU A 43 20.07 11.93 5.21
C LEU A 43 19.73 12.91 6.32
N LYS A 44 18.95 13.92 6.00
CA LYS A 44 18.38 14.86 6.96
C LYS A 44 16.89 14.99 6.68
N GLU A 45 16.07 14.86 7.72
CA GLU A 45 14.62 15.09 7.64
C GLU A 45 14.33 16.53 7.18
N ALA A 46 13.37 16.68 6.27
CA ALA A 46 12.95 17.96 5.71
C ALA A 46 11.49 18.25 6.11
N GLU A 47 11.15 19.54 6.21
CA GLU A 47 9.78 19.96 6.55
C GLU A 47 8.83 19.99 5.34
N GLY A 48 9.33 19.81 4.11
CA GLY A 48 8.56 19.89 2.88
C GLY A 48 8.99 18.86 1.84
N TYR A 49 8.27 18.83 0.72
CA TYR A 49 8.56 17.93 -0.39
C TYR A 49 9.94 18.24 -1.02
N THR A 50 10.81 17.25 -1.06
CA THR A 50 12.18 17.37 -1.61
C THR A 50 12.41 16.45 -2.82
N GLY A 51 11.40 15.67 -3.21
CA GLY A 51 11.56 14.60 -4.21
C GLY A 51 12.22 13.34 -3.69
N SER A 52 12.71 13.33 -2.44
CA SER A 52 13.31 12.16 -1.79
C SER A 52 12.63 11.85 -0.46
N PHE A 53 12.43 10.57 -0.18
CA PHE A 53 11.82 10.09 1.05
C PHE A 53 12.70 9.07 1.74
N ALA A 54 12.51 8.90 3.04
CA ALA A 54 13.16 7.88 3.84
C ALA A 54 12.19 7.25 4.84
N TRP A 55 12.47 6.02 5.19
CA TRP A 55 11.87 5.33 6.32
C TRP A 55 12.54 5.83 7.60
N LYS A 56 11.73 6.37 8.52
CA LYS A 56 12.17 6.84 9.83
C LYS A 56 11.83 5.78 10.88
N ASP A 57 12.87 5.22 11.50
CA ASP A 57 12.80 4.26 12.60
C ASP A 57 13.53 4.85 13.82
N ALA A 58 12.77 5.43 14.73
CA ALA A 58 13.28 6.27 15.81
C ALA A 58 14.20 7.39 15.27
N ASP A 59 15.51 7.31 15.52
CA ASP A 59 16.51 8.29 15.07
C ASP A 59 17.21 7.89 13.76
N SER A 60 16.91 6.71 13.20
CA SER A 60 17.56 6.24 11.98
C SER A 60 16.70 6.54 10.74
N LEU A 61 17.39 6.94 9.66
CA LEU A 61 16.77 7.18 8.36
C LEU A 61 17.33 6.19 7.34
N THR A 62 16.45 5.49 6.63
CA THR A 62 16.78 4.59 5.54
C THR A 62 16.15 5.13 4.27
N LEU A 63 16.95 5.46 3.25
CA LEU A 63 16.46 6.04 2.00
C LEU A 63 15.44 5.10 1.34
N LEU A 64 14.32 5.64 0.91
CA LEU A 64 13.33 4.93 0.11
C LEU A 64 13.90 4.70 -1.29
N GLN A 65 14.15 3.44 -1.64
CA GLN A 65 14.74 3.05 -2.93
C GLN A 65 13.86 2.06 -3.71
N GLY A 66 12.99 1.33 -3.01
CA GLY A 66 12.12 0.34 -3.62
C GLY A 66 12.73 -1.07 -3.73
N ASP A 67 13.67 -1.44 -2.84
CA ASP A 67 14.16 -2.83 -2.72
C ASP A 67 13.13 -3.66 -1.98
N VAL A 68 12.42 -4.55 -2.69
CA VAL A 68 11.41 -5.45 -2.10
C VAL A 68 11.91 -6.87 -2.12
N ARG A 69 11.81 -7.57 -0.99
CA ARG A 69 12.25 -8.97 -0.88
C ARG A 69 11.25 -9.82 -0.11
N PHE A 70 10.99 -11.00 -0.64
CA PHE A 70 10.25 -12.08 0.00
C PHE A 70 11.23 -13.17 0.41
N HIS A 71 11.14 -13.62 1.66
CA HIS A 71 11.96 -14.68 2.22
C HIS A 71 11.07 -15.78 2.75
N GLN A 72 11.03 -16.93 2.07
CA GLN A 72 10.27 -18.13 2.45
C GLN A 72 8.82 -17.81 2.84
N VAL A 73 8.15 -16.97 2.05
CA VAL A 73 6.80 -16.49 2.35
C VAL A 73 5.77 -17.58 2.08
N VAL A 74 4.97 -17.86 3.10
CA VAL A 74 3.79 -18.73 3.02
C VAL A 74 2.55 -17.89 3.24
N PHE A 75 1.56 -18.04 2.36
CA PHE A 75 0.30 -17.34 2.44
C PHE A 75 -0.85 -18.12 1.80
N GLY A 76 -2.01 -18.06 2.42
CA GLY A 76 -3.30 -18.50 1.90
C GLY A 76 -4.42 -17.63 2.44
N TYR A 77 -5.48 -17.43 1.66
CA TYR A 77 -6.66 -16.67 2.11
C TYR A 77 -7.46 -17.44 3.17
N THR A 78 -7.26 -18.75 3.25
CA THR A 78 -7.76 -19.64 4.30
C THR A 78 -6.62 -20.50 4.82
N GLU A 79 -6.73 -21.02 6.04
CA GLU A 79 -5.70 -21.89 6.62
C GLU A 79 -5.48 -23.16 5.83
N GLU A 80 -6.53 -23.67 5.17
CA GLU A 80 -6.53 -24.94 4.44
C GLU A 80 -5.92 -24.84 3.03
N HIS A 81 -5.91 -23.64 2.43
CA HIS A 81 -5.48 -23.45 1.03
C HIS A 81 -4.36 -22.45 0.89
N LYS A 82 -3.13 -22.96 0.77
CA LYS A 82 -1.96 -22.15 0.49
C LYS A 82 -1.94 -21.70 -0.97
N ILE A 83 -1.76 -20.40 -1.19
CA ILE A 83 -1.54 -19.79 -2.50
C ILE A 83 -0.05 -19.62 -2.78
N LEU A 84 0.71 -19.24 -1.74
CA LEU A 84 2.17 -19.13 -1.79
C LEU A 84 2.74 -20.10 -0.76
N ASP A 85 3.69 -20.93 -1.15
CA ASP A 85 4.30 -21.95 -0.28
C ASP A 85 5.82 -21.81 -0.29
N GLY A 86 6.35 -21.04 0.66
CA GLY A 86 7.78 -20.84 0.87
C GLY A 86 8.48 -20.08 -0.26
N ILE A 87 7.79 -19.13 -0.92
CA ILE A 87 8.39 -18.40 -2.03
C ILE A 87 9.42 -17.38 -1.55
N SER A 88 10.50 -17.27 -2.35
CA SER A 88 11.52 -16.23 -2.19
C SER A 88 11.72 -15.54 -3.53
N LEU A 89 11.62 -14.20 -3.52
CA LEU A 89 11.84 -13.36 -4.69
C LEU A 89 12.38 -12.00 -4.27
N PHE A 90 12.91 -11.26 -5.21
CA PHE A 90 13.37 -9.90 -4.95
C PHE A 90 13.13 -8.98 -6.17
N ALA A 91 12.96 -7.71 -5.90
CA ALA A 91 13.03 -6.62 -6.86
C ALA A 91 13.99 -5.56 -6.33
N LYS A 92 15.07 -5.30 -7.06
CA LYS A 92 16.03 -4.25 -6.71
C LYS A 92 15.52 -2.87 -7.14
N PRO A 93 16.04 -1.78 -6.56
CA PRO A 93 15.72 -0.42 -6.98
C PRO A 93 15.76 -0.24 -8.50
N GLY A 94 14.71 0.35 -9.08
CA GLY A 94 14.58 0.58 -10.52
C GLY A 94 14.35 -0.67 -11.39
N GLN A 95 14.31 -1.86 -10.82
CA GLN A 95 14.10 -3.08 -11.56
C GLN A 95 12.61 -3.26 -11.93
N LYS A 96 12.33 -3.61 -13.18
CA LYS A 96 11.00 -4.02 -13.65
C LYS A 96 10.87 -5.53 -13.55
N ILE A 97 9.85 -6.02 -12.82
CA ILE A 97 9.55 -7.44 -12.64
C ILE A 97 8.22 -7.76 -13.31
N ALA A 98 8.19 -8.83 -14.10
CA ALA A 98 6.95 -9.37 -14.66
C ALA A 98 6.63 -10.74 -14.05
N PHE A 99 5.44 -10.88 -13.47
CA PHE A 99 4.92 -12.15 -13.01
C PHE A 99 4.11 -12.82 -14.11
N VAL A 100 4.51 -14.02 -14.53
CA VAL A 100 3.83 -14.80 -15.57
C VAL A 100 3.31 -16.10 -14.97
N GLY A 101 2.11 -16.49 -15.36
CA GLY A 101 1.49 -17.73 -14.88
C GLY A 101 -0.02 -17.75 -15.15
N SER A 102 -0.65 -18.90 -14.97
CA SER A 102 -2.10 -19.09 -15.13
C SER A 102 -2.90 -18.26 -14.11
N THR A 103 -4.20 -18.13 -14.34
CA THR A 103 -5.13 -17.57 -13.35
C THR A 103 -5.06 -18.38 -12.06
N GLY A 104 -5.02 -17.72 -10.91
CA GLY A 104 -4.86 -18.38 -9.61
C GLY A 104 -3.43 -18.70 -9.17
N ALA A 105 -2.41 -18.45 -10.01
CA ALA A 105 -0.99 -18.69 -9.67
C ALA A 105 -0.39 -17.75 -8.62
N GLY A 106 -1.19 -16.92 -7.94
CA GLY A 106 -0.73 -16.04 -6.86
C GLY A 106 -0.14 -14.69 -7.29
N LYS A 107 -0.19 -14.31 -8.57
CA LYS A 107 0.38 -13.04 -9.06
C LYS A 107 -0.21 -11.81 -8.36
N THR A 108 -1.52 -11.70 -8.30
CA THR A 108 -2.24 -10.61 -7.60
C THR A 108 -2.01 -10.70 -6.09
N THR A 109 -1.88 -11.91 -5.55
CA THR A 109 -1.59 -12.13 -4.13
C THR A 109 -0.26 -11.50 -3.73
N ILE A 110 0.79 -11.62 -4.55
CA ILE A 110 2.09 -10.97 -4.29
C ILE A 110 1.92 -9.45 -4.15
N ILE A 111 1.17 -8.81 -5.06
CA ILE A 111 0.91 -7.37 -5.03
C ILE A 111 0.12 -6.99 -3.76
N ASN A 112 -0.91 -7.78 -3.42
CA ASN A 112 -1.70 -7.56 -2.22
C ASN A 112 -0.87 -7.65 -0.93
N LEU A 113 0.09 -8.58 -0.89
CA LEU A 113 0.99 -8.74 0.26
C LEU A 113 2.01 -7.61 0.38
N ILE A 114 2.52 -7.06 -0.74
CA ILE A 114 3.40 -5.88 -0.71
C ILE A 114 2.65 -4.67 -0.12
N ASN A 115 1.36 -4.50 -0.45
CA ASN A 115 0.50 -3.44 0.10
C ASN A 115 -0.01 -3.73 1.51
N ARG A 116 0.33 -4.90 2.07
CA ARG A 116 -0.12 -5.35 3.40
C ARG A 116 -1.64 -5.32 3.55
N PHE A 117 -2.39 -5.71 2.48
CA PHE A 117 -3.83 -5.94 2.59
C PHE A 117 -4.15 -7.23 3.34
N TYR A 118 -3.18 -8.14 3.43
CA TYR A 118 -3.24 -9.38 4.18
C TYR A 118 -1.91 -9.61 4.91
N GLU A 119 -1.99 -10.26 6.06
CA GLU A 119 -0.80 -10.69 6.81
C GLU A 119 -0.35 -12.09 6.36
N ILE A 120 0.96 -12.30 6.27
CA ILE A 120 1.54 -13.58 5.88
C ILE A 120 1.48 -14.60 7.04
N GLN A 121 1.34 -15.89 6.71
CA GLN A 121 1.33 -16.97 7.70
C GLN A 121 2.74 -17.29 8.21
N SER A 122 3.75 -17.24 7.34
CA SER A 122 5.16 -17.38 7.73
C SER A 122 6.09 -16.74 6.71
N GLY A 123 7.37 -16.63 7.07
CA GLY A 123 8.37 -15.94 6.26
C GLY A 123 8.47 -14.46 6.60
N THR A 124 9.10 -13.69 5.71
CA THR A 124 9.30 -12.24 5.90
C THR A 124 9.22 -11.54 4.56
N ILE A 125 8.60 -10.37 4.53
CA ILE A 125 8.65 -9.44 3.41
C ILE A 125 9.37 -8.19 3.90
N THR A 126 10.42 -7.77 3.18
CA THR A 126 11.15 -6.55 3.51
C THR A 126 11.01 -5.51 2.40
N TYR A 127 10.96 -4.23 2.80
CA TYR A 127 11.02 -3.08 1.92
C TYR A 127 12.19 -2.20 2.36
N ASP A 128 13.16 -2.00 1.48
CA ASP A 128 14.45 -1.34 1.78
C ASP A 128 15.17 -1.93 3.02
N GLY A 129 15.07 -3.26 3.19
CA GLY A 129 15.65 -3.99 4.31
C GLY A 129 14.80 -3.99 5.59
N ILE A 130 13.72 -3.24 5.66
CA ILE A 130 12.82 -3.16 6.81
C ILE A 130 11.67 -4.16 6.63
N ASP A 131 11.36 -4.96 7.66
CA ASP A 131 10.17 -5.81 7.65
C ASP A 131 8.91 -4.93 7.52
N ILE A 132 8.08 -5.20 6.50
CA ILE A 132 6.89 -4.38 6.21
C ILE A 132 5.90 -4.33 7.38
N ARG A 133 5.92 -5.31 8.31
CA ARG A 133 5.09 -5.31 9.51
C ARG A 133 5.48 -4.21 10.50
N ARG A 134 6.73 -3.73 10.43
CA ARG A 134 7.23 -2.61 11.24
C ARG A 134 6.88 -1.24 10.65
N ILE A 135 6.56 -1.19 9.37
CA ILE A 135 6.18 0.05 8.68
C ILE A 135 4.69 0.32 8.93
N LYS A 136 4.32 1.55 9.24
CA LYS A 136 2.91 1.96 9.30
C LYS A 136 2.23 1.70 7.96
N LYS A 137 1.06 1.07 7.98
CA LYS A 137 0.33 0.68 6.77
C LYS A 137 0.03 1.86 5.86
N ASP A 138 -0.38 2.99 6.44
CA ASP A 138 -0.65 4.21 5.69
C ASP A 138 0.60 4.74 4.97
N ASP A 139 1.75 4.74 5.66
CA ASP A 139 3.00 5.22 5.10
C ASP A 139 3.58 4.24 4.06
N LEU A 140 3.43 2.92 4.29
CA LEU A 140 3.75 1.90 3.30
C LEU A 140 2.96 2.14 2.01
N ARG A 141 1.65 2.30 2.12
CA ARG A 141 0.74 2.49 0.98
C ARG A 141 0.96 3.82 0.28
N LYS A 142 1.33 4.90 0.99
CA LYS A 142 1.75 6.18 0.39
C LYS A 142 3.01 6.07 -0.46
N SER A 143 3.92 5.14 -0.13
CA SER A 143 5.14 4.90 -0.90
C SER A 143 4.93 4.05 -2.16
N LEU A 144 3.75 3.46 -2.32
CA LEU A 144 3.39 2.55 -3.40
C LEU A 144 2.29 3.14 -4.27
N SER A 145 2.32 2.83 -5.56
CA SER A 145 1.23 3.11 -6.47
C SER A 145 0.77 1.81 -7.13
N MET A 146 -0.53 1.61 -7.20
CA MET A 146 -1.11 0.41 -7.80
C MET A 146 -2.08 0.78 -8.92
N VAL A 147 -1.82 0.22 -10.11
CA VAL A 147 -2.77 0.30 -11.24
C VAL A 147 -3.54 -1.02 -11.30
N ILE A 148 -4.84 -0.94 -11.05
CA ILE A 148 -5.74 -2.12 -11.10
C ILE A 148 -6.29 -2.30 -12.51
N GLN A 149 -6.70 -3.53 -12.83
CA GLN A 149 -7.19 -3.89 -14.17
C GLN A 149 -8.52 -3.18 -14.50
N ASP A 150 -9.42 -3.08 -13.52
CA ASP A 150 -10.72 -2.41 -13.66
C ASP A 150 -10.63 -1.02 -13.02
N THR A 151 -10.19 -0.03 -13.81
CA THR A 151 -10.10 1.35 -13.36
C THR A 151 -11.48 1.99 -13.41
N HIS A 152 -11.99 2.42 -12.26
CA HIS A 152 -13.24 3.17 -12.16
C HIS A 152 -12.94 4.66 -12.07
N LEU A 153 -13.59 5.44 -12.94
CA LEU A 153 -13.58 6.88 -12.86
C LEU A 153 -14.86 7.36 -12.18
N PHE A 154 -14.72 8.28 -11.23
CA PHE A 154 -15.84 8.97 -10.63
C PHE A 154 -16.44 9.99 -11.61
N THR A 155 -17.74 10.26 -11.49
CA THR A 155 -18.40 11.30 -12.27
C THR A 155 -17.81 12.65 -11.95
N GLY A 156 -17.22 13.32 -12.94
CA GLY A 156 -16.50 14.58 -12.79
C GLY A 156 -15.51 14.79 -13.93
N THR A 157 -14.65 15.77 -13.78
CA THR A 157 -13.56 16.02 -14.73
C THR A 157 -12.37 15.09 -14.50
N ILE A 158 -11.44 15.02 -15.44
CA ILE A 158 -10.16 14.31 -15.25
C ILE A 158 -9.40 14.88 -14.07
N ALA A 159 -9.36 16.21 -13.95
CA ALA A 159 -8.71 16.91 -12.85
C ALA A 159 -9.33 16.52 -11.48
N ASP A 160 -10.65 16.40 -11.38
CA ASP A 160 -11.32 15.97 -10.14
C ASP A 160 -10.91 14.53 -9.77
N ASN A 161 -10.83 13.63 -10.75
CA ASN A 161 -10.39 12.25 -10.53
C ASN A 161 -8.93 12.15 -10.07
N ILE A 162 -8.05 13.02 -10.55
CA ILE A 162 -6.65 13.07 -10.11
C ILE A 162 -6.52 13.64 -8.69
N ARG A 163 -7.35 14.66 -8.35
CA ARG A 163 -7.37 15.26 -7.02
C ARG A 163 -7.76 14.32 -5.89
N TRP A 164 -8.35 13.16 -6.17
CA TRP A 164 -8.57 12.15 -5.14
C TRP A 164 -7.28 11.69 -4.44
N GLY A 165 -6.13 11.76 -5.13
CA GLY A 165 -4.83 11.46 -4.54
C GLY A 165 -4.28 12.56 -3.63
N LYS A 166 -4.67 13.83 -3.90
CA LYS A 166 -4.29 15.04 -3.14
C LYS A 166 -5.37 16.09 -3.34
N GLU A 167 -6.23 16.27 -2.34
CA GLU A 167 -7.45 17.08 -2.43
C GLU A 167 -7.17 18.58 -2.70
N ASP A 168 -6.03 19.08 -2.20
CA ASP A 168 -5.55 20.46 -2.35
C ASP A 168 -4.53 20.62 -3.51
N ALA A 169 -4.44 19.65 -4.43
CA ALA A 169 -3.53 19.72 -5.57
C ALA A 169 -3.82 20.94 -6.45
N THR A 170 -2.77 21.69 -6.79
CA THR A 170 -2.86 22.80 -7.74
C THR A 170 -3.03 22.30 -9.17
N ASN A 171 -3.42 23.18 -10.11
CA ASN A 171 -3.55 22.78 -11.51
C ASN A 171 -2.19 22.39 -12.11
N GLU A 172 -1.13 23.06 -11.71
CA GLU A 172 0.24 22.78 -12.13
C GLU A 172 0.68 21.38 -11.68
N GLU A 173 0.39 20.98 -10.43
CA GLU A 173 0.66 19.64 -9.92
C GLU A 173 -0.14 18.56 -10.66
N ILE A 174 -1.37 18.88 -11.08
CA ILE A 174 -2.19 17.96 -11.89
C ILE A 174 -1.61 17.79 -13.29
N GLU A 175 -1.17 18.87 -13.93
CA GLU A 175 -0.53 18.83 -15.25
C GLU A 175 0.78 18.05 -15.20
N GLU A 176 1.58 18.23 -14.15
CA GLU A 176 2.82 17.46 -13.93
C GLU A 176 2.52 15.94 -13.76
N ALA A 177 1.46 15.60 -13.03
CA ALA A 177 1.06 14.21 -12.84
C ALA A 177 0.55 13.52 -14.12
N LEU A 178 0.14 14.31 -15.13
CA LEU A 178 -0.34 13.82 -16.44
C LEU A 178 0.77 13.71 -17.48
N SER A 179 1.94 14.29 -17.25
CA SER A 179 3.07 14.32 -18.19
C SER A 179 3.97 13.08 -18.07
#